data_ce1ff19e703222a75f3d7bdb02e7887b
#
_entry.id   ce1ff19e703222a75f3d7bdb02e7887b
#
_cell.length_a   1.000
_cell.length_b   1.000
_cell.length_c   1.000
_cell.angle_alpha   90.00
_cell.angle_beta   90.00
_cell.angle_gamma   90.00
#
_symmetry.space_group_name_H-M   'P 1'
#
loop_
_entity.id
_entity.type
_entity.pdbx_description
1 polymer ?
#
loop_
_entity_poly.entity_id
_entity_poly.type
_entity_poly.pdbx_seq_one_letter_code
_entity_poly.pdbx_strand_id
1 'polypeptide(L)'
;MKPDLLLMQAFLGSTEKSLAEMCDVHRLFAASDRDAFFDSVALRIRAVATGGMLGLSRELMDRMPALEIIAVNGIGIDAVDLDEARRRGVRVTTTPDVLTDDVADMAMALLLASFRRLCEGDRFVRAGRWPGCRLHVE
;
A
#
# COMPACT_ATOMS: atom_id res chain seq x y z
N MET A 1 -3.94 27.90 -8.13
CA MET A 1 -4.07 26.71 -8.99
C MET A 1 -3.69 25.53 -8.12
N LYS A 2 -4.55 24.50 -8.04
CA LYS A 2 -4.25 23.29 -7.28
C LYS A 2 -3.16 22.49 -8.00
N PRO A 3 -2.27 21.79 -7.27
CA PRO A 3 -1.31 20.88 -7.89
C PRO A 3 -2.01 19.63 -8.44
N ASP A 4 -1.54 19.11 -9.58
CA ASP A 4 -2.01 17.85 -10.15
C ASP A 4 -1.45 16.66 -9.36
N LEU A 5 -2.34 15.79 -8.86
CA LEU A 5 -2.04 14.61 -8.08
C LEU A 5 -2.48 13.35 -8.83
N LEU A 6 -1.57 12.41 -9.06
CA LEU A 6 -1.89 11.09 -9.61
C LEU A 6 -2.15 10.09 -8.48
N LEU A 7 -3.33 9.47 -8.48
CA LEU A 7 -3.64 8.31 -7.62
C LEU A 7 -3.38 7.02 -8.41
N MET A 8 -2.41 6.24 -7.95
CA MET A 8 -2.05 4.96 -8.55
C MET A 8 -3.01 3.83 -8.16
N GLN A 9 -3.64 3.95 -7.01
CA GLN A 9 -4.62 3.00 -6.44
C GLN A 9 -5.76 3.75 -5.74
N ALA A 10 -6.85 3.04 -5.43
CA ALA A 10 -7.93 3.58 -4.61
C ALA A 10 -7.48 3.77 -3.15
N PHE A 11 -7.93 4.84 -2.55
CA PHE A 11 -7.78 5.14 -1.12
C PHE A 11 -9.14 5.16 -0.43
N LEU A 12 -9.15 5.28 0.90
CA LEU A 12 -10.40 5.48 1.63
C LEU A 12 -11.11 6.73 1.12
N GLY A 13 -12.44 6.66 0.97
CA GLY A 13 -13.22 7.75 0.41
C GLY A 13 -13.06 9.09 1.13
N SER A 14 -12.85 9.07 2.46
CA SER A 14 -12.51 10.26 3.25
C SER A 14 -11.18 10.88 2.84
N THR A 15 -10.16 10.05 2.61
CA THR A 15 -8.83 10.48 2.15
C THR A 15 -8.91 11.10 0.76
N GLU A 16 -9.57 10.42 -0.18
CA GLU A 16 -9.72 10.94 -1.54
C GLU A 16 -10.48 12.28 -1.56
N LYS A 17 -11.49 12.44 -0.70
CA LYS A 17 -12.23 13.70 -0.56
C LYS A 17 -11.31 14.83 -0.09
N SER A 18 -10.52 14.59 0.97
CA SER A 18 -9.56 15.58 1.47
C SER A 18 -8.49 15.94 0.43
N LEU A 19 -8.01 14.95 -0.33
CA LEU A 19 -7.07 15.21 -1.42
C LEU A 19 -7.69 16.05 -2.53
N ALA A 20 -8.94 15.82 -2.90
CA ALA A 20 -9.65 16.60 -3.93
C ALA A 20 -9.94 18.05 -3.50
N GLU A 21 -9.97 18.33 -2.20
CA GLU A 21 -10.05 19.70 -1.69
C GLU A 21 -8.75 20.49 -1.95
N MET A 22 -7.59 19.81 -1.93
CA MET A 22 -6.26 20.42 -2.03
C MET A 22 -5.62 20.29 -3.41
N CYS A 23 -5.96 19.25 -4.17
CA CYS A 23 -5.31 18.87 -5.42
C CYS A 23 -6.34 18.65 -6.53
N ASP A 24 -5.87 18.75 -7.78
CA ASP A 24 -6.59 18.25 -8.96
C ASP A 24 -6.24 16.77 -9.11
N VAL A 25 -7.19 15.89 -8.74
CA VAL A 25 -6.96 14.44 -8.55
C VAL A 25 -7.22 13.66 -9.83
N HIS A 26 -6.20 12.96 -10.32
CA HIS A 26 -6.23 12.06 -11.47
C HIS A 26 -6.17 10.60 -11.02
N ARG A 27 -7.23 9.82 -11.28
CA ARG A 27 -7.37 8.42 -10.83
C ARG A 27 -6.92 7.44 -11.91
N LEU A 28 -5.63 7.10 -11.94
CA LEU A 28 -5.10 6.16 -12.93
C LEU A 28 -5.73 4.78 -12.82
N PHE A 29 -6.02 4.32 -11.61
CA PHE A 29 -6.62 3.01 -11.36
C PHE A 29 -8.06 2.86 -11.91
N ALA A 30 -8.77 3.97 -12.11
CA ALA A 30 -10.14 4.00 -12.60
C ALA A 30 -10.24 4.20 -14.14
N ALA A 31 -9.11 4.49 -14.79
CA ALA A 31 -9.09 4.71 -16.23
C ALA A 31 -9.28 3.38 -16.99
N SER A 32 -10.12 3.38 -18.02
CA SER A 32 -10.32 2.24 -18.93
C SER A 32 -9.11 1.95 -19.79
N ASP A 33 -8.45 3.01 -20.27
CA ASP A 33 -7.15 2.97 -20.94
C ASP A 33 -6.16 3.76 -20.08
N ARG A 34 -5.33 3.03 -19.31
CA ARG A 34 -4.40 3.63 -18.36
C ARG A 34 -3.27 4.37 -19.04
N ASP A 35 -2.77 3.86 -20.16
CA ASP A 35 -1.65 4.48 -20.86
C ASP A 35 -2.07 5.78 -21.53
N ALA A 36 -3.17 5.80 -22.28
CA ALA A 36 -3.69 7.00 -22.89
C ALA A 36 -4.09 8.06 -21.84
N PHE A 37 -4.71 7.63 -20.72
CA PHE A 37 -5.04 8.54 -19.63
C PHE A 37 -3.77 9.13 -19.00
N PHE A 38 -2.77 8.30 -18.69
CA PHE A 38 -1.53 8.74 -18.10
C PHE A 38 -0.81 9.74 -19.01
N ASP A 39 -0.69 9.46 -20.31
CA ASP A 39 -0.09 10.37 -21.28
C ASP A 39 -0.77 11.75 -21.31
N SER A 40 -2.07 11.79 -21.12
CA SER A 40 -2.84 13.05 -21.12
C SER A 40 -2.54 13.97 -19.94
N VAL A 41 -2.02 13.41 -18.82
CA VAL A 41 -1.79 14.17 -17.57
C VAL A 41 -0.33 14.20 -17.12
N ALA A 42 0.51 13.27 -17.56
CA ALA A 42 1.85 13.00 -17.03
C ALA A 42 2.74 14.24 -16.91
N LEU A 43 2.73 15.11 -17.93
CA LEU A 43 3.60 16.29 -17.99
C LEU A 43 3.33 17.33 -16.90
N ARG A 44 2.13 17.33 -16.30
CA ARG A 44 1.73 18.30 -15.29
C ARG A 44 1.63 17.70 -13.88
N ILE A 45 1.78 16.36 -13.73
CA ILE A 45 1.74 15.70 -12.43
C ILE A 45 2.89 16.20 -11.55
N ARG A 46 2.54 16.76 -10.39
CA ARG A 46 3.49 17.23 -9.38
C ARG A 46 3.56 16.31 -8.16
N ALA A 47 2.52 15.54 -7.91
CA ALA A 47 2.46 14.61 -6.80
C ALA A 47 1.92 13.24 -7.24
N VAL A 48 2.41 12.16 -6.63
CA VAL A 48 1.89 10.81 -6.79
C VAL A 48 1.53 10.26 -5.42
N ALA A 49 0.34 9.67 -5.29
CA ALA A 49 -0.03 8.85 -4.14
C ALA A 49 -0.15 7.39 -4.56
N THR A 50 0.60 6.51 -3.88
CA THR A 50 0.73 5.09 -4.21
C THR A 50 0.73 4.23 -2.94
N GLY A 51 0.70 2.91 -3.08
CA GLY A 51 0.90 1.95 -1.99
C GLY A 51 2.31 1.38 -1.99
N GLY A 52 2.76 0.83 -0.86
CA GLY A 52 4.11 0.27 -0.73
C GLY A 52 4.43 -0.86 -1.71
N MET A 53 3.44 -1.69 -2.04
CA MET A 53 3.62 -2.80 -3.00
C MET A 53 3.59 -2.33 -4.47
N LEU A 54 2.83 -1.27 -4.78
CA LEU A 54 2.71 -0.76 -6.13
C LEU A 54 3.89 0.16 -6.49
N GLY A 55 4.29 0.99 -5.53
CA GLY A 55 5.43 1.89 -5.69
C GLY A 55 5.32 2.88 -6.85
N LEU A 56 6.49 3.26 -7.38
CA LEU A 56 6.63 4.06 -8.59
C LEU A 56 7.96 3.73 -9.26
N SER A 57 7.91 3.17 -10.47
CA SER A 57 9.10 2.78 -11.21
C SER A 57 9.78 4.00 -11.86
N ARG A 58 11.05 3.82 -12.24
CA ARG A 58 11.83 4.80 -12.97
C ARG A 58 11.14 5.24 -14.27
N GLU A 59 10.63 4.28 -15.04
CA GLU A 59 9.99 4.54 -16.34
C GLU A 59 8.78 5.46 -16.20
N LEU A 60 8.00 5.28 -15.13
CA LEU A 60 6.87 6.16 -14.84
C LEU A 60 7.34 7.54 -14.36
N MET A 61 8.38 7.60 -13.52
CA MET A 61 8.96 8.88 -13.10
C MET A 61 9.49 9.68 -14.29
N ASP A 62 10.15 9.01 -15.24
CA ASP A 62 10.73 9.68 -16.43
C ASP A 62 9.68 10.37 -17.30
N ARG A 63 8.44 9.85 -17.29
CA ARG A 63 7.31 10.46 -18.00
C ARG A 63 6.66 11.64 -17.24
N MET A 64 7.06 11.90 -15.98
CA MET A 64 6.53 12.98 -15.13
C MET A 64 7.61 14.01 -14.78
N PRO A 65 7.99 14.89 -15.70
CA PRO A 65 9.09 15.84 -15.48
C PRO A 65 8.82 16.85 -14.36
N ALA A 66 7.56 17.14 -14.06
CA ALA A 66 7.15 18.07 -13.02
C ALA A 66 6.99 17.44 -11.62
N LEU A 67 7.28 16.12 -11.46
CA LEU A 67 7.09 15.39 -10.20
C LEU A 67 7.98 15.95 -9.09
N GLU A 68 7.39 16.26 -7.94
CA GLU A 68 8.04 16.83 -6.76
C GLU A 68 7.96 15.92 -5.53
N ILE A 69 6.89 15.12 -5.42
CA ILE A 69 6.66 14.28 -4.24
C ILE A 69 5.95 12.98 -4.59
N ILE A 70 6.39 11.90 -3.92
CA ILE A 70 5.75 10.59 -3.92
C ILE A 70 5.30 10.29 -2.49
N ALA A 71 4.00 10.19 -2.25
CA ALA A 71 3.40 9.81 -0.98
C ALA A 71 3.02 8.32 -1.01
N VAL A 72 3.71 7.52 -0.21
CA VAL A 72 3.47 6.08 -0.10
C VAL A 72 2.57 5.81 1.10
N ASN A 73 1.38 5.26 0.86
CA ASN A 73 0.50 4.77 1.92
C ASN A 73 0.99 3.38 2.37
N GLY A 74 1.82 3.39 3.39
CA GLY A 74 2.52 2.25 3.95
C GLY A 74 3.94 2.62 4.37
N ILE A 75 4.64 1.67 4.99
CA ILE A 75 6.06 1.84 5.41
C ILE A 75 7.04 1.35 4.34
N GLY A 76 6.62 0.33 3.55
CA GLY A 76 7.46 -0.28 2.51
C GLY A 76 7.66 0.64 1.32
N ILE A 77 8.89 0.78 0.87
CA ILE A 77 9.30 1.61 -0.26
C ILE A 77 10.11 0.84 -1.32
N ASP A 78 10.15 -0.50 -1.21
CA ASP A 78 10.94 -1.37 -2.08
C ASP A 78 10.55 -1.28 -3.56
N ALA A 79 9.29 -0.92 -3.82
CA ALA A 79 8.75 -0.74 -5.18
C ALA A 79 8.89 0.70 -5.71
N VAL A 80 9.55 1.60 -4.97
CA VAL A 80 9.88 2.96 -5.42
C VAL A 80 11.35 3.02 -5.82
N ASP A 81 11.67 3.51 -7.01
CA ASP A 81 13.06 3.78 -7.40
C ASP A 81 13.59 5.01 -6.62
N LEU A 82 14.15 4.73 -5.43
CA LEU A 82 14.66 5.77 -4.53
C LEU A 82 15.89 6.50 -5.09
N ASP A 83 16.71 5.80 -5.87
CA ASP A 83 17.92 6.41 -6.45
C ASP A 83 17.52 7.43 -7.52
N GLU A 84 16.54 7.08 -8.34
CA GLU A 84 15.98 8.01 -9.31
C GLU A 84 15.27 9.19 -8.63
N ALA A 85 14.44 8.93 -7.63
CA ALA A 85 13.76 9.97 -6.86
C ALA A 85 14.78 10.95 -6.25
N ARG A 86 15.86 10.44 -5.63
CA ARG A 86 16.95 11.25 -5.05
C ARG A 86 17.68 12.05 -6.12
N ARG A 87 18.02 11.42 -7.25
CA ARG A 87 18.71 12.08 -8.37
C ARG A 87 17.93 13.27 -8.91
N ARG A 88 16.59 13.18 -8.91
CA ARG A 88 15.68 14.22 -9.40
C ARG A 88 15.25 15.22 -8.34
N GLY A 89 15.62 15.02 -7.09
CA GLY A 89 15.17 15.84 -5.96
C GLY A 89 13.70 15.62 -5.60
N VAL A 90 13.09 14.50 -6.03
CA VAL A 90 11.72 14.12 -5.69
C VAL A 90 11.67 13.61 -4.25
N ARG A 91 10.80 14.19 -3.43
CA ARG A 91 10.61 13.76 -2.05
C ARG A 91 9.79 12.48 -1.99
N VAL A 92 10.19 11.53 -1.15
CA VAL A 92 9.42 10.31 -0.87
C VAL A 92 9.00 10.33 0.59
N THR A 93 7.72 10.14 0.86
CA THR A 93 7.15 10.05 2.21
C THR A 93 6.44 8.72 2.41
N THR A 94 6.42 8.23 3.64
CA THR A 94 5.76 6.99 4.07
C THR A 94 4.87 7.28 5.27
N THR A 95 4.14 6.25 5.75
CA THR A 95 3.35 6.32 6.98
C THR A 95 3.99 5.43 8.07
N PRO A 96 5.09 5.87 8.72
CA PRO A 96 5.75 5.10 9.77
C PRO A 96 4.85 5.00 11.01
N ASP A 97 5.07 3.94 11.82
CA ASP A 97 4.50 3.70 13.16
C ASP A 97 2.95 3.56 13.22
N VAL A 98 2.25 3.60 12.10
CA VAL A 98 0.77 3.48 12.07
C VAL A 98 0.30 2.05 12.37
N LEU A 99 1.05 1.03 11.93
CA LEU A 99 0.68 -0.39 12.04
C LEU A 99 1.73 -1.23 12.79
N THR A 100 2.71 -0.62 13.44
CA THR A 100 3.84 -1.33 14.05
C THR A 100 3.37 -2.32 15.11
N ASP A 101 2.52 -1.89 16.02
CA ASP A 101 2.00 -2.74 17.11
C ASP A 101 1.08 -3.84 16.55
N ASP A 102 0.18 -3.51 15.62
CA ASP A 102 -0.72 -4.47 15.01
C ASP A 102 0.04 -5.59 14.27
N VAL A 103 1.12 -5.23 13.56
CA VAL A 103 1.98 -6.19 12.85
C VAL A 103 2.75 -7.05 13.85
N ALA A 104 3.28 -6.48 14.93
CA ALA A 104 3.97 -7.20 15.98
C ALA A 104 3.05 -8.19 16.69
N ASP A 105 1.84 -7.77 17.05
CA ASP A 105 0.83 -8.62 17.67
C ASP A 105 0.40 -9.76 16.75
N MET A 106 0.20 -9.48 15.46
CA MET A 106 -0.12 -10.51 14.47
C MET A 106 1.03 -11.51 14.31
N ALA A 107 2.28 -11.08 14.30
CA ALA A 107 3.44 -11.96 14.24
C ALA A 107 3.49 -12.89 15.46
N MET A 108 3.26 -12.37 16.66
CA MET A 108 3.20 -13.15 17.89
C MET A 108 2.00 -14.12 17.88
N ALA A 109 0.84 -13.66 17.43
CA ALA A 109 -0.36 -14.51 17.33
C ALA A 109 -0.13 -15.69 16.37
N LEU A 110 0.46 -15.45 15.20
CA LEU A 110 0.79 -16.49 14.22
C LEU A 110 1.83 -17.48 14.76
N LEU A 111 2.86 -16.99 15.48
CA LEU A 111 3.86 -17.82 16.13
C LEU A 111 3.24 -18.77 17.12
N LEU A 112 2.43 -18.24 18.04
CA LEU A 112 1.74 -19.03 19.06
C LEU A 112 0.72 -20.00 18.46
N ALA A 113 -0.05 -19.56 17.48
CA ALA A 113 -1.02 -20.39 16.77
C ALA A 113 -0.35 -21.57 16.07
N SER A 114 0.82 -21.35 15.47
CA SER A 114 1.62 -22.36 14.80
C SER A 114 2.18 -23.39 15.81
N PHE A 115 2.88 -22.93 16.85
CA PHE A 115 3.45 -23.80 17.86
C PHE A 115 2.42 -24.60 18.66
N ARG A 116 1.27 -24.02 18.91
CA ARG A 116 0.19 -24.69 19.67
C ARG A 116 -0.81 -25.41 18.78
N ARG A 117 -0.60 -25.45 17.46
CA ARG A 117 -1.49 -26.09 16.47
C ARG A 117 -2.94 -25.61 16.64
N LEU A 118 -3.14 -24.31 16.91
CA LEU A 118 -4.44 -23.75 17.32
C LEU A 118 -5.53 -24.03 16.29
N CYS A 119 -5.25 -23.82 15.01
CA CYS A 119 -6.22 -24.06 13.92
C CYS A 119 -6.63 -25.53 13.80
N GLU A 120 -5.73 -26.46 14.12
CA GLU A 120 -6.03 -27.89 14.14
C GLU A 120 -6.89 -28.24 15.35
N GLY A 121 -6.56 -27.71 16.52
CA GLY A 121 -7.34 -27.85 17.75
C GLY A 121 -8.77 -27.33 17.58
N ASP A 122 -8.93 -26.14 17.00
CA ASP A 122 -10.25 -25.56 16.73
C ASP A 122 -11.08 -26.48 15.81
N ARG A 123 -10.52 -26.93 14.67
CA ARG A 123 -11.22 -27.88 13.78
C ARG A 123 -11.57 -29.18 14.45
N PHE A 124 -10.69 -29.70 15.32
CA PHE A 124 -10.90 -30.94 16.06
C PHE A 124 -12.10 -30.83 17.02
N VAL A 125 -12.16 -29.73 17.79
CA VAL A 125 -13.25 -29.46 18.73
C VAL A 125 -14.58 -29.22 18.00
N ARG A 126 -14.58 -28.38 16.96
CA ARG A 126 -15.80 -28.12 16.18
C ARG A 126 -16.34 -29.34 15.44
N ALA A 127 -15.49 -30.29 15.10
CA ALA A 127 -15.92 -31.59 14.56
C ALA A 127 -16.50 -32.56 15.61
N GLY A 128 -16.67 -32.14 16.88
CA GLY A 128 -17.21 -32.95 17.95
C GLY A 128 -16.30 -34.10 18.38
N ARG A 129 -15.02 -34.08 18.03
CA ARG A 129 -14.09 -35.19 18.31
C ARG A 129 -13.48 -35.14 19.72
N TRP A 130 -13.67 -34.05 20.46
CA TRP A 130 -13.13 -33.87 21.81
C TRP A 130 -13.56 -34.93 22.81
N PRO A 131 -14.84 -35.40 22.89
CA PRO A 131 -15.27 -36.30 23.94
C PRO A 131 -14.68 -37.72 23.90
N GLY A 132 -14.04 -38.13 22.82
CA GLY A 132 -13.52 -39.49 22.64
C GLY A 132 -12.02 -39.60 22.41
N CYS A 133 -11.30 -38.47 22.30
CA CYS A 133 -9.90 -38.49 21.89
C CYS A 133 -9.13 -37.29 22.42
N ARG A 134 -7.87 -37.48 22.80
CA ARG A 134 -6.99 -36.37 23.18
C ARG A 134 -6.21 -35.90 21.96
N LEU A 135 -6.19 -34.61 21.73
CA LEU A 135 -5.27 -33.99 20.79
C LEU A 135 -3.85 -34.09 21.40
N HIS A 136 -2.99 -34.91 20.81
CA HIS A 136 -1.57 -34.91 21.19
C HIS A 136 -0.91 -33.69 20.54
N VAL A 137 -0.54 -32.74 21.38
CA VAL A 137 0.31 -31.59 20.98
C VAL A 137 1.71 -31.92 21.50
N GLU A 138 2.56 -32.45 20.61
CA GLU A 138 4.00 -32.56 20.87
C GLU A 138 4.67 -31.20 20.69
#